data_b844390372254d7600d648363f51351d
#
_entry.id   b844390372254d7600d648363f51351d
#
_cell.length_a   1.000
_cell.length_b   1.000
_cell.length_c   1.000
_cell.angle_alpha   90.00
_cell.angle_beta   90.00
_cell.angle_gamma   90.00
#
_symmetry.space_group_name_H-M   'P 1'
#
loop_
_entity.id
_entity.type
_entity.pdbx_description
1 polymer ?
#
loop_
_entity_poly.entity_id
_entity_poly.type
_entity_poly.pdbx_seq_one_letter_code
_entity_poly.pdbx_strand_id
1 'polypeptide(L)'
;MKKSSSKVLMAMIATTAMTGGMLSHALPTHALETTSVYETTITQKKGSLTLHKYDLDKKPIAGATYSIYKVMSLDPSGTPDNFFGYSIEADFKDVLKNVTPDALGNYSTSQLEALNKELAEKAAGLQAIQKGTSDADGMIKFPDLELGYYLVVETQAPNGYVAGKPFLVAVPSTNNYQNGEQQGTEWVYDVEANPKNEKVSIDKDLADSSDGSVKVNDFVKYQVKTKMPSYDDSYFGNKEHPATFDIVDIMDDGLAIQKDAAHPIVVMLNDQVIAEGESTYTVTAENKSGEEADMIISFKEAFIKEHGGKDITVTYYAQVTEKAVQGQEGNENAVNLRYENKPGEITNSEKDTEKVYSFGIKVEKFTKEENTKALSGAEFTLLAENGKDVLGEATTDENGILNFPKIDAGTYYLKETKSPVGYTLLANPIKVEIIADVNAEGKATGTFTLKVDGNDITAEDGVFTTQLDKENGTAIIAVENQKGFTLPSTGGMGITIFLTIGGLGILGISVVMMKKSKKQA
;
A
#
# COMPACT_ATOMS: atom_id res chain seq x y z
N MET A 1 24.94 4.04 -62.60
CA MET A 1 24.07 5.09 -62.03
C MET A 1 23.17 4.40 -61.00
N LYS A 2 23.58 4.42 -59.74
CA LYS A 2 22.81 3.84 -58.63
C LYS A 2 22.09 4.98 -57.90
N LYS A 3 20.82 5.17 -58.18
CA LYS A 3 19.94 6.03 -57.40
C LYS A 3 18.82 5.13 -56.90
N SER A 4 18.93 4.63 -55.69
CA SER A 4 17.77 3.89 -55.19
C SER A 4 17.72 3.53 -53.71
N SER A 5 18.61 3.97 -52.85
CA SER A 5 18.54 3.51 -51.45
C SER A 5 18.07 4.53 -50.41
N SER A 6 17.75 5.73 -50.85
CA SER A 6 17.61 6.85 -49.90
C SER A 6 16.22 7.16 -49.39
N LYS A 7 15.18 6.52 -49.90
CA LYS A 7 13.79 6.86 -49.52
C LYS A 7 13.17 5.99 -48.41
N VAL A 8 13.82 4.90 -48.05
CA VAL A 8 13.29 3.94 -47.06
C VAL A 8 13.61 4.33 -45.60
N LEU A 9 14.56 5.24 -45.42
CA LEU A 9 15.14 5.54 -44.12
C LEU A 9 14.25 6.41 -43.21
N MET A 10 13.40 7.26 -43.78
CA MET A 10 12.54 8.16 -42.98
C MET A 10 11.42 7.45 -42.22
N ALA A 11 11.05 6.24 -42.62
CA ALA A 11 9.91 5.54 -42.06
C ALA A 11 10.24 4.80 -40.75
N MET A 12 11.53 4.51 -40.46
CA MET A 12 11.89 3.57 -39.37
C MET A 12 12.18 4.22 -38.00
N ILE A 13 12.51 5.51 -37.96
CA ILE A 13 12.93 6.12 -36.67
C ILE A 13 11.74 6.53 -35.80
N ALA A 14 10.57 6.78 -36.40
CA ALA A 14 9.37 7.15 -35.64
C ALA A 14 8.68 5.97 -34.90
N THR A 15 9.04 4.73 -35.22
CA THR A 15 8.36 3.54 -34.68
C THR A 15 8.93 3.01 -33.37
N THR A 16 10.12 3.43 -32.97
CA THR A 16 10.79 2.90 -31.78
C THR A 16 10.36 3.52 -30.45
N ALA A 17 9.54 4.56 -30.46
CA ALA A 17 8.99 5.17 -29.23
C ALA A 17 7.85 4.36 -28.59
N MET A 18 7.44 3.22 -29.17
CA MET A 18 6.18 2.57 -28.78
C MET A 18 6.28 1.27 -28.01
N THR A 19 7.47 0.75 -27.70
CA THR A 19 7.48 -0.56 -27.06
C THR A 19 8.47 -0.69 -25.91
N GLY A 20 8.01 -0.35 -24.72
CA GLY A 20 8.46 -1.05 -23.52
C GLY A 20 7.54 -2.25 -23.29
N GLY A 21 7.62 -3.28 -24.12
CA GLY A 21 6.79 -4.47 -23.95
C GLY A 21 6.79 -5.28 -25.24
N MET A 22 7.40 -6.46 -25.18
CA MET A 22 7.53 -7.44 -26.24
C MET A 22 6.37 -7.48 -27.23
N LEU A 23 6.62 -7.03 -28.45
CA LEU A 23 5.96 -7.53 -29.65
C LEU A 23 7.02 -7.55 -30.77
N SER A 24 7.66 -8.72 -30.90
CA SER A 24 8.43 -9.05 -32.08
C SER A 24 7.46 -9.16 -33.26
N HIS A 25 7.19 -8.05 -33.90
CA HIS A 25 6.63 -8.08 -35.24
C HIS A 25 7.79 -7.82 -36.20
N ALA A 26 8.21 -8.88 -36.87
CA ALA A 26 9.07 -8.77 -38.03
C ALA A 26 8.42 -7.80 -39.00
N LEU A 27 9.11 -6.70 -39.30
CA LEU A 27 8.71 -5.80 -40.35
C LEU A 27 8.72 -6.59 -41.67
N PRO A 28 7.64 -6.52 -42.48
CA PRO A 28 7.65 -7.18 -43.75
C PRO A 28 8.73 -6.53 -44.64
N THR A 29 9.75 -7.30 -44.98
CA THR A 29 10.69 -6.97 -46.04
C THR A 29 9.98 -7.08 -47.36
N HIS A 30 9.19 -6.09 -47.73
CA HIS A 30 8.77 -5.92 -49.13
C HIS A 30 9.78 -5.02 -49.82
N ALA A 31 10.58 -5.68 -50.66
CA ALA A 31 11.30 -4.97 -51.70
C ALA A 31 10.26 -4.24 -52.58
N LEU A 32 10.19 -2.93 -52.45
CA LEU A 32 9.41 -2.11 -53.37
C LEU A 32 10.13 -2.07 -54.71
N GLU A 33 9.53 -2.71 -55.68
CA GLU A 33 9.90 -2.51 -57.10
C GLU A 33 9.75 -1.03 -57.47
N THR A 34 10.80 -0.53 -58.08
CA THR A 34 10.98 0.84 -58.52
C THR A 34 10.03 1.18 -59.65
N THR A 35 8.99 1.96 -59.41
CA THR A 35 8.48 2.90 -60.39
C THR A 35 7.70 4.03 -59.74
N SER A 36 8.20 5.18 -59.91
CA SER A 36 7.76 6.55 -59.62
C SER A 36 8.51 7.23 -58.51
N VAL A 37 9.27 8.21 -58.93
CA VAL A 37 9.82 9.24 -58.03
C VAL A 37 8.63 10.08 -57.56
N TYR A 38 8.13 9.80 -56.40
CA TYR A 38 7.25 10.74 -55.71
C TYR A 38 8.17 11.86 -55.22
N GLU A 39 8.20 12.98 -55.91
CA GLU A 39 8.61 14.25 -55.34
C GLU A 39 7.55 14.61 -54.29
N THR A 40 7.65 14.08 -53.12
CA THR A 40 6.91 14.56 -51.96
C THR A 40 7.50 15.90 -51.60
N THR A 41 6.90 16.96 -52.10
CA THR A 41 7.32 18.34 -51.81
C THR A 41 6.98 18.65 -50.36
N ILE A 42 8.01 18.97 -49.57
CA ILE A 42 7.79 19.54 -48.22
C ILE A 42 7.17 20.92 -48.44
N THR A 43 5.93 21.10 -47.96
CA THR A 43 5.14 22.30 -48.22
C THR A 43 5.10 23.27 -47.06
N GLN A 44 5.40 22.81 -45.84
CA GLN A 44 5.40 23.61 -44.61
C GLN A 44 6.83 23.82 -44.10
N LYS A 45 7.06 24.94 -43.43
CA LYS A 45 8.37 25.27 -42.82
C LYS A 45 8.44 24.88 -41.35
N LYS A 46 7.31 24.60 -40.72
CA LYS A 46 7.17 24.25 -39.31
C LYS A 46 6.14 23.15 -39.14
N GLY A 47 6.22 22.46 -38.01
CA GLY A 47 5.25 21.48 -37.57
C GLY A 47 5.04 21.55 -36.04
N SER A 48 4.44 20.52 -35.48
CA SER A 48 4.25 20.37 -34.04
C SER A 48 4.50 18.94 -33.61
N LEU A 49 4.77 18.75 -32.31
CA LEU A 49 4.82 17.44 -31.66
C LEU A 49 3.83 17.44 -30.50
N THR A 50 2.93 16.48 -30.49
CA THR A 50 2.03 16.21 -29.35
C THR A 50 2.41 14.88 -28.72
N LEU A 51 2.66 14.88 -27.42
CA LEU A 51 2.87 13.66 -26.64
C LEU A 51 1.58 13.32 -25.91
N HIS A 52 1.17 12.06 -25.98
CA HIS A 52 0.06 11.49 -25.21
C HIS A 52 0.63 10.52 -24.17
N LYS A 53 0.68 10.95 -22.92
CA LYS A 53 1.29 10.22 -21.84
C LYS A 53 0.28 9.32 -21.14
N TYR A 54 0.49 8.01 -21.22
CA TYR A 54 -0.36 7.00 -20.62
C TYR A 54 0.46 5.96 -19.86
N ASP A 55 -0.17 5.30 -18.88
CA ASP A 55 0.36 4.07 -18.28
C ASP A 55 0.09 2.85 -19.19
N LEU A 56 0.47 1.67 -18.69
CA LEU A 56 0.26 0.41 -19.42
C LEU A 56 -1.23 0.06 -19.57
N ASP A 57 -2.08 0.57 -18.67
CA ASP A 57 -3.54 0.39 -18.66
C ASP A 57 -4.27 1.46 -19.50
N LYS A 58 -3.51 2.31 -20.22
CA LYS A 58 -4.01 3.43 -21.03
C LYS A 58 -4.70 4.53 -20.23
N LYS A 59 -4.39 4.67 -18.95
CA LYS A 59 -4.82 5.81 -18.14
C LYS A 59 -3.88 7.00 -18.40
N PRO A 60 -4.41 8.22 -18.57
CA PRO A 60 -3.59 9.40 -18.75
C PRO A 60 -2.72 9.67 -17.49
N ILE A 61 -1.49 10.11 -17.71
CA ILE A 61 -0.54 10.46 -16.66
C ILE A 61 -0.27 11.96 -16.72
N ALA A 62 -0.72 12.69 -15.70
CA ALA A 62 -0.40 14.11 -15.50
C ALA A 62 0.94 14.31 -14.79
N GLY A 63 1.58 15.47 -15.00
CA GLY A 63 2.78 15.88 -14.26
C GLY A 63 4.10 15.34 -14.80
N ALA A 64 4.10 14.54 -15.87
CA ALA A 64 5.32 14.14 -16.57
C ALA A 64 5.92 15.33 -17.33
N THR A 65 7.19 15.67 -17.09
CA THR A 65 7.83 16.79 -17.75
C THR A 65 8.81 16.31 -18.82
N TYR A 66 8.66 16.85 -20.03
CA TYR A 66 9.51 16.54 -21.16
C TYR A 66 10.26 17.76 -21.64
N SER A 67 11.50 17.55 -22.05
CA SER A 67 12.35 18.52 -22.77
C SER A 67 12.64 17.98 -24.16
N ILE A 68 12.62 18.87 -25.15
CA ILE A 68 12.98 18.51 -26.53
C ILE A 68 14.22 19.26 -26.99
N TYR A 69 15.06 18.55 -27.73
CA TYR A 69 16.32 19.06 -28.26
C TYR A 69 16.39 18.77 -29.74
N LYS A 70 16.70 19.77 -30.56
CA LYS A 70 16.87 19.58 -31.99
C LYS A 70 18.24 18.94 -32.23
N VAL A 71 18.24 17.76 -32.83
CA VAL A 71 19.45 16.98 -33.11
C VAL A 71 19.92 17.15 -34.54
N MET A 72 18.96 17.29 -35.45
CA MET A 72 19.22 17.55 -36.87
C MET A 72 18.21 18.56 -37.40
N SER A 73 18.66 19.49 -38.21
CA SER A 73 17.82 20.39 -39.04
C SER A 73 17.55 19.79 -40.40
N LEU A 74 16.31 19.93 -40.89
CA LEU A 74 15.94 19.59 -42.26
C LEU A 74 15.93 20.84 -43.11
N ASP A 75 16.76 20.88 -44.16
CA ASP A 75 16.73 21.90 -45.20
C ASP A 75 16.03 21.33 -46.43
N PRO A 76 14.77 21.71 -46.72
CA PRO A 76 14.01 21.19 -47.86
C PRO A 76 14.61 21.57 -49.21
N SER A 77 15.45 22.63 -49.26
CA SER A 77 16.10 23.12 -50.48
C SER A 77 17.53 22.60 -50.63
N GLY A 78 18.05 21.89 -49.58
CA GLY A 78 19.43 21.42 -49.55
C GLY A 78 19.74 20.35 -50.58
N THR A 79 20.95 20.38 -51.12
CA THR A 79 21.46 19.25 -51.89
C THR A 79 21.69 18.05 -50.96
N PRO A 80 21.29 16.85 -51.35
CA PRO A 80 21.26 15.68 -50.47
C PRO A 80 22.65 15.10 -50.27
N ASP A 81 23.55 15.76 -49.51
CA ASP A 81 24.87 15.23 -49.38
C ASP A 81 25.07 14.16 -48.35
N ASN A 82 24.34 13.98 -47.33
CA ASN A 82 24.54 12.84 -46.41
C ASN A 82 23.26 12.32 -45.71
N PHE A 83 22.33 13.19 -45.38
CA PHE A 83 21.14 12.85 -44.60
C PHE A 83 19.84 13.29 -45.26
N PHE A 84 19.73 13.20 -46.60
CA PHE A 84 18.51 13.60 -47.31
C PHE A 84 18.03 15.02 -47.04
N GLY A 85 18.95 15.96 -46.94
CA GLY A 85 18.65 17.33 -46.57
C GLY A 85 18.74 17.59 -45.06
N TYR A 86 19.03 16.60 -44.25
CA TYR A 86 19.31 16.79 -42.81
C TYR A 86 20.79 17.20 -42.58
N SER A 87 20.97 18.18 -41.71
CA SER A 87 22.27 18.58 -41.20
C SER A 87 22.31 18.39 -39.68
N ILE A 88 23.37 17.77 -39.14
CA ILE A 88 23.54 17.53 -37.71
C ILE A 88 23.79 18.85 -37.00
N GLU A 89 23.05 19.12 -35.92
CA GLU A 89 23.27 20.26 -35.04
C GLU A 89 24.64 20.20 -34.38
N ALA A 90 25.27 21.37 -34.20
CA ALA A 90 26.65 21.46 -33.74
C ALA A 90 26.93 20.71 -32.45
N ASP A 91 26.01 20.75 -31.51
CA ASP A 91 26.14 20.14 -30.20
C ASP A 91 26.14 18.61 -30.22
N PHE A 92 25.56 17.98 -31.27
CA PHE A 92 25.43 16.53 -31.39
C PHE A 92 26.40 15.90 -32.43
N LYS A 93 27.28 16.69 -33.03
CA LYS A 93 28.23 16.21 -34.06
C LYS A 93 29.14 15.09 -33.56
N ASP A 94 29.56 15.14 -32.32
CA ASP A 94 30.47 14.14 -31.74
C ASP A 94 29.80 12.78 -31.59
N VAL A 95 28.52 12.76 -31.15
CA VAL A 95 27.75 11.55 -30.99
C VAL A 95 27.38 10.94 -32.35
N LEU A 96 27.02 11.77 -33.31
CA LEU A 96 26.53 11.35 -34.61
C LEU A 96 27.59 11.23 -35.70
N LYS A 97 28.89 11.50 -35.41
CA LYS A 97 29.98 11.52 -36.41
C LYS A 97 30.15 10.25 -37.25
N ASN A 98 29.80 9.09 -36.66
CA ASN A 98 29.92 7.79 -37.32
C ASN A 98 28.55 7.19 -37.69
N VAL A 99 27.47 7.94 -37.50
CA VAL A 99 26.11 7.52 -37.81
C VAL A 99 25.78 7.92 -39.23
N THR A 100 25.47 6.96 -40.08
CA THR A 100 25.03 7.20 -41.45
C THR A 100 23.53 6.96 -41.59
N PRO A 101 22.85 7.54 -42.58
CA PRO A 101 21.45 7.28 -42.81
C PRO A 101 21.13 5.78 -42.99
N ASP A 102 21.97 5.09 -43.76
CA ASP A 102 21.81 3.64 -43.97
C ASP A 102 22.02 2.85 -42.67
N ALA A 103 22.93 3.28 -41.79
CA ALA A 103 23.15 2.67 -40.50
C ALA A 103 21.93 2.86 -39.58
N LEU A 104 21.38 4.07 -39.48
CA LEU A 104 20.19 4.35 -38.69
C LEU A 104 18.99 3.49 -39.13
N GLY A 105 18.78 3.34 -40.41
CA GLY A 105 17.70 2.51 -40.96
C GLY A 105 17.81 1.03 -40.64
N ASN A 106 19.01 0.57 -40.29
CA ASN A 106 19.29 -0.82 -39.97
C ASN A 106 19.55 -1.06 -38.47
N TYR A 107 19.49 -0.03 -37.64
CA TYR A 107 19.70 -0.20 -36.21
C TYR A 107 18.60 -1.06 -35.59
N SER A 108 19.01 -2.02 -34.76
CA SER A 108 18.09 -2.73 -33.88
C SER A 108 17.52 -1.79 -32.82
N THR A 109 16.44 -2.18 -32.17
CA THR A 109 15.86 -1.44 -31.05
C THR A 109 16.91 -1.09 -29.99
N SER A 110 17.76 -2.06 -29.62
CA SER A 110 18.83 -1.85 -28.62
C SER A 110 19.90 -0.85 -29.10
N GLN A 111 20.22 -0.83 -30.38
CA GLN A 111 21.18 0.15 -30.93
C GLN A 111 20.59 1.56 -30.96
N LEU A 112 19.30 1.69 -31.28
CA LEU A 112 18.61 2.99 -31.21
C LEU A 112 18.46 3.47 -29.75
N GLU A 113 18.16 2.57 -28.82
CA GLU A 113 18.11 2.90 -27.40
C GLU A 113 19.50 3.38 -26.89
N ALA A 114 20.57 2.72 -27.27
CA ALA A 114 21.92 3.14 -26.92
C ALA A 114 22.27 4.52 -27.50
N LEU A 115 21.94 4.76 -28.76
CA LEU A 115 22.13 6.06 -29.39
C LEU A 115 21.31 7.15 -28.70
N ASN A 116 20.03 6.89 -28.41
CA ASN A 116 19.15 7.85 -27.75
C ASN A 116 19.67 8.20 -26.33
N LYS A 117 20.26 7.22 -25.63
CA LYS A 117 20.91 7.43 -24.34
C LYS A 117 22.11 8.36 -24.49
N GLU A 118 23.05 8.09 -25.42
CA GLU A 118 24.21 8.97 -25.66
C GLU A 118 23.80 10.39 -26.02
N LEU A 119 22.74 10.54 -26.84
CA LEU A 119 22.19 11.84 -27.17
C LEU A 119 21.59 12.55 -25.96
N ALA A 120 20.91 11.80 -25.07
CA ALA A 120 20.32 12.36 -23.86
C ALA A 120 21.38 12.77 -22.83
N GLU A 121 22.45 11.98 -22.67
CA GLU A 121 23.61 12.33 -21.84
C GLU A 121 24.25 13.64 -22.33
N LYS A 122 24.40 13.79 -23.65
CA LYS A 122 24.90 15.03 -24.24
C LYS A 122 23.95 16.20 -24.03
N ALA A 123 22.63 15.95 -24.15
CA ALA A 123 21.58 16.97 -24.01
C ALA A 123 21.43 17.47 -22.56
N ALA A 124 21.84 16.70 -21.55
CA ALA A 124 21.69 17.04 -20.14
C ALA A 124 22.38 18.37 -19.76
N GLY A 125 23.46 18.75 -20.49
CA GLY A 125 24.17 20.04 -20.32
C GLY A 125 23.67 21.16 -21.23
N LEU A 126 22.65 20.93 -22.06
CA LEU A 126 22.20 21.89 -23.07
C LEU A 126 20.84 22.51 -22.67
N GLN A 127 20.57 23.68 -23.25
CA GLN A 127 19.26 24.29 -23.13
C GLN A 127 18.27 23.60 -24.08
N ALA A 128 17.14 23.11 -23.54
CA ALA A 128 16.05 22.55 -24.33
C ALA A 128 15.42 23.61 -25.26
N ILE A 129 15.04 23.22 -26.47
CA ILE A 129 14.28 24.07 -27.40
C ILE A 129 12.92 24.45 -26.80
N GLN A 130 12.23 23.47 -26.27
CA GLN A 130 10.99 23.65 -25.51
C GLN A 130 10.91 22.64 -24.38
N LYS A 131 10.15 23.00 -23.34
CA LYS A 131 9.85 22.15 -22.19
C LYS A 131 8.33 22.20 -21.95
N GLY A 132 7.71 21.06 -21.64
CA GLY A 132 6.29 20.97 -21.35
C GLY A 132 6.01 19.89 -20.31
N THR A 133 4.89 20.05 -19.59
CA THR A 133 4.41 19.09 -18.59
C THR A 133 3.03 18.58 -18.99
N SER A 134 2.79 17.28 -18.85
CA SER A 134 1.51 16.66 -19.20
C SER A 134 0.38 17.18 -18.30
N ASP A 135 -0.74 17.50 -18.93
CA ASP A 135 -1.97 17.92 -18.28
C ASP A 135 -2.79 16.72 -17.73
N ALA A 136 -4.01 16.98 -17.25
CA ALA A 136 -4.90 15.96 -16.72
C ALA A 136 -5.29 14.86 -17.73
N ASP A 137 -5.25 15.18 -19.03
CA ASP A 137 -5.52 14.25 -20.12
C ASP A 137 -4.25 13.55 -20.61
N GLY A 138 -3.11 13.78 -19.94
CA GLY A 138 -1.81 13.24 -20.28
C GLY A 138 -1.17 13.91 -21.50
N MET A 139 -1.63 15.08 -21.93
CA MET A 139 -1.19 15.72 -23.17
C MET A 139 -0.10 16.75 -22.93
N ILE A 140 0.87 16.78 -23.86
CA ILE A 140 1.91 17.82 -23.94
C ILE A 140 2.03 18.23 -25.40
N LYS A 141 1.93 19.52 -25.72
CA LYS A 141 2.09 20.03 -27.07
C LYS A 141 3.31 20.95 -27.19
N PHE A 142 4.16 20.65 -28.17
CA PHE A 142 5.29 21.48 -28.60
C PHE A 142 4.95 22.08 -29.97
N PRO A 143 4.45 23.31 -30.04
CA PRO A 143 4.06 23.97 -31.28
C PRO A 143 5.26 24.62 -31.97
N ASP A 144 5.02 25.03 -33.23
CA ASP A 144 5.93 25.88 -34.03
C ASP A 144 7.37 25.35 -34.17
N LEU A 145 7.52 24.02 -34.23
CA LEU A 145 8.83 23.38 -34.36
C LEU A 145 9.34 23.57 -35.82
N GLU A 146 10.61 23.98 -35.98
CA GLU A 146 11.32 23.92 -37.23
C GLU A 146 11.44 22.46 -37.70
N LEU A 147 11.56 22.24 -38.99
CA LEU A 147 11.69 20.88 -39.51
C LEU A 147 13.03 20.26 -39.11
N GLY A 148 13.00 19.01 -38.63
CA GLY A 148 14.19 18.31 -38.16
C GLY A 148 13.92 17.05 -37.34
N TYR A 149 14.98 16.50 -36.76
CA TYR A 149 14.90 15.45 -35.76
C TYR A 149 15.02 16.04 -34.37
N TYR A 150 14.17 15.60 -33.50
CA TYR A 150 14.11 16.01 -32.11
C TYR A 150 14.35 14.83 -31.18
N LEU A 151 15.29 14.99 -30.25
CA LEU A 151 15.40 14.12 -29.09
C LEU A 151 14.39 14.58 -28.06
N VAL A 152 13.58 13.63 -27.60
CA VAL A 152 12.56 13.81 -26.56
C VAL A 152 13.02 13.11 -25.31
N VAL A 153 13.16 13.85 -24.21
CA VAL A 153 13.66 13.33 -22.92
C VAL A 153 12.67 13.64 -21.83
N GLU A 154 12.23 12.62 -21.10
CA GLU A 154 11.48 12.81 -19.87
C GLU A 154 12.44 13.27 -18.77
N THR A 155 12.35 14.54 -18.39
CA THR A 155 13.24 15.15 -17.39
C THR A 155 12.68 15.08 -15.98
N GLN A 156 11.40 14.72 -15.82
CA GLN A 156 10.76 14.47 -14.54
C GLN A 156 9.59 13.50 -14.75
N ALA A 157 9.67 12.35 -14.09
CA ALA A 157 8.53 11.44 -13.98
C ALA A 157 7.63 11.87 -12.81
N PRO A 158 6.31 11.66 -12.88
CA PRO A 158 5.43 11.82 -11.73
C PRO A 158 5.72 10.77 -10.66
N ASN A 159 5.29 11.05 -9.42
CA ASN A 159 5.37 10.06 -8.35
C ASN A 159 4.62 8.77 -8.73
N GLY A 160 5.19 7.64 -8.35
CA GLY A 160 4.64 6.33 -8.70
C GLY A 160 5.02 5.83 -10.10
N TYR A 161 5.95 6.49 -10.79
CA TYR A 161 6.41 6.08 -12.12
C TYR A 161 7.93 6.18 -12.24
N VAL A 162 8.51 5.33 -13.11
CA VAL A 162 9.89 5.45 -13.60
C VAL A 162 9.87 6.25 -14.89
N ALA A 163 10.87 7.12 -15.10
CA ALA A 163 10.97 7.92 -16.32
C ALA A 163 11.07 7.04 -17.56
N GLY A 164 10.38 7.44 -18.62
CA GLY A 164 10.44 6.77 -19.92
C GLY A 164 11.80 6.98 -20.57
N LYS A 165 12.20 6.01 -21.41
CA LYS A 165 13.44 6.12 -22.20
C LYS A 165 13.39 7.31 -23.16
N PRO A 166 14.52 7.99 -23.39
CA PRO A 166 14.62 9.04 -24.42
C PRO A 166 14.39 8.44 -25.81
N PHE A 167 13.82 9.22 -26.71
CA PHE A 167 13.56 8.79 -28.06
C PHE A 167 13.72 9.92 -29.07
N LEU A 168 13.96 9.56 -30.33
CA LEU A 168 14.01 10.47 -31.46
C LEU A 168 12.68 10.51 -32.21
N VAL A 169 12.30 11.70 -32.65
CA VAL A 169 11.12 11.92 -33.50
C VAL A 169 11.46 12.89 -34.62
N ALA A 170 10.97 12.60 -35.82
CA ALA A 170 11.08 13.51 -36.97
C ALA A 170 9.86 14.41 -37.07
N VAL A 171 10.07 15.69 -37.34
CA VAL A 171 9.04 16.67 -37.72
C VAL A 171 9.46 17.30 -39.04
N PRO A 172 8.76 17.06 -40.15
CA PRO A 172 7.61 16.15 -40.27
C PRO A 172 8.01 14.68 -40.23
N SER A 173 7.04 13.84 -39.91
CA SER A 173 7.13 12.38 -40.03
C SER A 173 6.51 11.95 -41.37
N THR A 174 6.96 10.80 -41.89
CA THR A 174 6.30 10.16 -43.04
C THR A 174 5.32 9.07 -42.65
N ASN A 175 5.25 8.77 -41.35
CA ASN A 175 4.38 7.72 -40.83
C ASN A 175 3.07 8.33 -40.33
N ASN A 176 1.99 8.03 -40.99
CA ASN A 176 0.65 8.31 -40.51
C ASN A 176 0.09 7.04 -39.85
N TYR A 177 0.09 6.99 -38.52
CA TYR A 177 -0.52 5.91 -37.76
C TYR A 177 -1.86 6.37 -37.19
N GLN A 178 -2.94 5.66 -37.55
CA GLN A 178 -4.26 5.82 -36.95
C GLN A 178 -4.67 4.49 -36.30
N ASN A 179 -5.06 4.52 -35.05
CA ASN A 179 -5.47 3.32 -34.29
C ASN A 179 -4.42 2.19 -34.27
N GLY A 180 -3.13 2.54 -34.35
CA GLY A 180 -2.04 1.56 -34.37
C GLY A 180 -1.73 0.94 -35.72
N GLU A 181 -2.43 1.36 -36.80
CA GLU A 181 -2.19 0.92 -38.17
C GLU A 181 -1.60 2.05 -39.02
N GLN A 182 -0.65 1.71 -39.87
CA GLN A 182 -0.07 2.66 -40.83
C GLN A 182 -1.06 2.95 -41.93
N GLN A 183 -1.47 4.22 -42.09
CA GLN A 183 -2.48 4.66 -43.03
C GLN A 183 -1.92 5.18 -44.39
N GLY A 184 -0.59 5.33 -44.47
CA GLY A 184 0.01 5.83 -45.70
C GLY A 184 1.40 6.43 -45.50
N THR A 185 1.93 7.05 -46.56
CA THR A 185 3.22 7.75 -46.62
C THR A 185 3.00 9.20 -47.01
N GLU A 186 2.38 9.97 -46.13
CA GLU A 186 2.22 11.42 -46.28
C GLU A 186 3.15 12.15 -45.33
N TRP A 187 3.49 13.42 -45.65
CA TRP A 187 4.18 14.26 -44.72
C TRP A 187 3.23 14.71 -43.59
N VAL A 188 3.45 14.21 -42.38
CA VAL A 188 2.70 14.57 -41.16
C VAL A 188 3.48 15.63 -40.41
N TYR A 189 2.98 16.87 -40.42
CA TYR A 189 3.62 17.99 -39.74
C TYR A 189 3.19 18.12 -38.30
N ASP A 190 1.99 17.71 -37.97
CA ASP A 190 1.50 17.59 -36.60
C ASP A 190 1.71 16.14 -36.14
N VAL A 191 2.90 15.90 -35.55
CA VAL A 191 3.35 14.55 -35.18
C VAL A 191 2.83 14.21 -33.79
N GLU A 192 2.36 12.98 -33.64
CA GLU A 192 1.94 12.45 -32.33
C GLU A 192 2.84 11.30 -31.88
N ALA A 193 3.12 11.25 -30.56
CA ALA A 193 3.87 10.16 -29.96
C ALA A 193 3.24 9.76 -28.60
N ASN A 194 3.33 8.48 -28.25
CA ASN A 194 2.70 7.90 -27.08
C ASN A 194 3.75 7.28 -26.13
N PRO A 195 4.57 8.10 -25.43
CA PRO A 195 5.51 7.58 -24.47
C PRO A 195 4.79 6.97 -23.27
N LYS A 196 5.30 5.83 -22.78
CA LYS A 196 4.74 5.11 -21.63
C LYS A 196 5.72 5.12 -20.47
N ASN A 197 5.18 5.12 -19.24
CA ASN A 197 5.96 4.92 -18.04
C ASN A 197 5.60 3.59 -17.38
N GLU A 198 6.57 3.00 -16.74
CA GLU A 198 6.36 1.90 -15.82
C GLU A 198 5.84 2.45 -14.49
N LYS A 199 4.71 1.92 -14.05
CA LYS A 199 4.14 2.27 -12.75
C LYS A 199 4.90 1.53 -11.66
N VAL A 200 5.29 2.25 -10.61
CA VAL A 200 5.86 1.70 -9.39
C VAL A 200 4.80 1.83 -8.31
N SER A 201 4.32 0.71 -7.81
CA SER A 201 3.28 0.64 -6.79
C SER A 201 3.58 -0.47 -5.80
N ILE A 202 3.08 -0.29 -4.59
CA ILE A 202 3.15 -1.26 -3.52
C ILE A 202 1.73 -1.51 -3.01
N ASP A 203 1.45 -2.73 -2.62
CA ASP A 203 0.17 -3.17 -2.09
C ASP A 203 0.42 -3.92 -0.80
N LYS A 204 -0.26 -3.53 0.28
CA LYS A 204 -0.12 -4.09 1.62
C LYS A 204 -1.45 -4.65 2.08
N ASP A 205 -1.40 -5.83 2.68
CA ASP A 205 -2.58 -6.52 3.16
C ASP A 205 -2.29 -7.28 4.45
N LEU A 206 -3.34 -7.57 5.22
CA LEU A 206 -3.27 -8.55 6.29
C LEU A 206 -3.21 -9.96 5.66
N ALA A 207 -2.24 -10.77 6.10
CA ALA A 207 -2.13 -12.14 5.63
C ALA A 207 -2.97 -13.11 6.47
N ASP A 208 -3.13 -14.34 5.95
CA ASP A 208 -3.73 -15.47 6.68
C ASP A 208 -5.19 -15.26 7.15
N SER A 209 -5.98 -14.47 6.38
CA SER A 209 -7.41 -14.21 6.67
C SER A 209 -7.65 -13.52 8.03
N SER A 210 -6.70 -12.73 8.53
CA SER A 210 -6.90 -11.88 9.70
C SER A 210 -8.03 -10.89 9.43
N ASP A 211 -8.96 -10.77 10.34
CA ASP A 211 -10.05 -9.80 10.28
C ASP A 211 -9.64 -8.40 10.78
N GLY A 212 -8.38 -8.24 11.23
CA GLY A 212 -7.84 -6.98 11.74
C GLY A 212 -8.28 -6.63 13.16
N SER A 213 -8.98 -7.52 13.85
CA SER A 213 -9.23 -7.41 15.28
C SER A 213 -8.12 -8.12 16.07
N VAL A 214 -7.61 -7.49 17.12
CA VAL A 214 -6.41 -7.96 17.84
C VAL A 214 -6.45 -7.60 19.33
N LYS A 215 -5.67 -8.34 20.11
CA LYS A 215 -5.34 -7.99 21.51
C LYS A 215 -3.83 -7.82 21.69
N VAL A 216 -3.46 -7.28 22.82
CA VAL A 216 -2.03 -7.19 23.22
C VAL A 216 -1.37 -8.58 23.23
N ASN A 217 -0.13 -8.64 22.74
CA ASN A 217 0.69 -9.83 22.51
C ASN A 217 0.28 -10.71 21.32
N ASP A 218 -0.73 -10.37 20.54
CA ASP A 218 -0.99 -11.03 19.27
C ASP A 218 0.10 -10.69 18.23
N PHE A 219 0.31 -11.64 17.31
CA PHE A 219 1.19 -11.46 16.18
C PHE A 219 0.35 -11.29 14.91
N VAL A 220 0.44 -10.12 14.31
CA VAL A 220 -0.22 -9.79 13.05
C VAL A 220 0.72 -10.10 11.90
N LYS A 221 0.29 -10.89 10.95
CA LYS A 221 1.05 -11.18 9.73
C LYS A 221 0.62 -10.27 8.60
N TYR A 222 1.58 -9.57 8.03
CA TYR A 222 1.40 -8.70 6.87
C TYR A 222 1.94 -9.35 5.60
N GLN A 223 1.34 -9.01 4.48
CA GLN A 223 1.85 -9.31 3.15
C GLN A 223 1.96 -8.02 2.36
N VAL A 224 3.11 -7.84 1.70
CA VAL A 224 3.39 -6.72 0.80
C VAL A 224 3.68 -7.28 -0.57
N LYS A 225 3.08 -6.69 -1.61
CA LYS A 225 3.32 -7.03 -3.01
C LYS A 225 3.77 -5.81 -3.79
N THR A 226 4.76 -5.99 -4.61
CA THR A 226 5.26 -4.98 -5.53
C THR A 226 5.92 -5.64 -6.73
N LYS A 227 6.39 -4.83 -7.66
CA LYS A 227 7.17 -5.28 -8.81
C LYS A 227 8.51 -4.54 -8.84
N MET A 228 9.59 -5.30 -9.07
CA MET A 228 10.91 -4.68 -9.26
C MET A 228 10.92 -3.83 -10.52
N PRO A 229 11.33 -2.56 -10.45
CA PRO A 229 11.32 -1.69 -11.64
C PRO A 229 12.30 -2.20 -12.72
N SER A 230 11.90 -2.07 -13.97
CA SER A 230 12.70 -2.46 -15.13
C SER A 230 13.65 -1.33 -15.53
N TYR A 231 14.58 -1.00 -14.67
CA TYR A 231 15.57 0.04 -14.94
C TYR A 231 16.41 -0.29 -16.18
N ASP A 232 16.67 0.68 -17.01
CA ASP A 232 17.61 0.55 -18.12
C ASP A 232 19.06 0.73 -17.65
N ASP A 233 20.04 0.50 -18.54
CA ASP A 233 21.46 0.59 -18.20
C ASP A 233 21.91 1.96 -17.69
N SER A 234 21.12 3.04 -17.86
CA SER A 234 21.47 4.36 -17.33
C SER A 234 21.37 4.49 -15.82
N TYR A 235 20.60 3.62 -15.18
CA TYR A 235 20.45 3.57 -13.73
C TYR A 235 21.61 2.87 -13.02
N PHE A 236 22.44 2.10 -13.76
CA PHE A 236 23.43 1.21 -13.18
C PHE A 236 24.86 1.71 -13.36
N GLY A 237 25.74 1.31 -12.42
CA GLY A 237 27.18 1.53 -12.51
C GLY A 237 27.69 2.87 -11.98
N ASN A 238 26.82 3.70 -11.43
CA ASN A 238 27.23 4.89 -10.69
C ASN A 238 27.61 4.50 -9.25
N LYS A 239 28.89 4.54 -8.93
CA LYS A 239 29.39 4.13 -7.59
C LYS A 239 28.98 5.08 -6.47
N GLU A 240 28.68 6.33 -6.79
CA GLU A 240 28.26 7.35 -5.81
C GLU A 240 26.74 7.26 -5.56
N HIS A 241 25.99 6.81 -6.55
CA HIS A 241 24.54 6.64 -6.51
C HIS A 241 24.15 5.31 -7.17
N PRO A 242 24.30 4.17 -6.45
CA PRO A 242 23.88 2.87 -6.97
C PRO A 242 22.36 2.83 -7.12
N ALA A 243 21.89 2.13 -8.14
CA ALA A 243 20.46 1.97 -8.38
C ALA A 243 19.71 1.49 -7.12
N THR A 244 18.69 2.23 -6.73
CA THR A 244 17.98 2.05 -5.46
C THR A 244 16.59 1.49 -5.70
N PHE A 245 16.25 0.45 -4.95
CA PHE A 245 14.90 -0.06 -4.79
C PHE A 245 14.77 -0.68 -3.40
N ASP A 246 14.03 0.00 -2.52
CA ASP A 246 13.83 -0.40 -1.14
C ASP A 246 12.34 -0.47 -0.82
N ILE A 247 11.96 -1.44 0.01
CA ILE A 247 10.66 -1.50 0.68
C ILE A 247 10.86 -0.91 2.07
N VAL A 248 10.09 0.12 2.40
CA VAL A 248 10.20 0.87 3.65
C VAL A 248 8.89 0.74 4.41
N ASP A 249 8.92 0.21 5.63
CA ASP A 249 7.77 -0.04 6.48
C ASP A 249 7.86 0.79 7.76
N ILE A 250 6.74 1.42 8.14
CA ILE A 250 6.63 2.32 9.28
C ILE A 250 5.40 1.91 10.07
N MET A 251 5.58 1.61 11.36
CA MET A 251 4.53 1.16 12.27
C MET A 251 4.23 2.19 13.35
N ASP A 252 2.98 2.27 13.77
CA ASP A 252 2.63 2.97 15.00
C ASP A 252 3.29 2.29 16.22
N ASP A 253 3.55 3.05 17.27
CA ASP A 253 4.15 2.56 18.54
C ASP A 253 3.39 1.37 19.15
N GLY A 254 2.13 1.18 18.77
CA GLY A 254 1.28 0.04 19.16
C GLY A 254 1.68 -1.29 18.52
N LEU A 255 2.53 -1.27 17.52
CA LEU A 255 3.03 -2.44 16.79
C LEU A 255 4.55 -2.51 16.91
N ALA A 256 5.10 -3.72 16.89
CA ALA A 256 6.53 -3.94 16.95
C ALA A 256 6.97 -5.02 15.96
N ILE A 257 7.83 -4.63 15.00
CA ILE A 257 8.37 -5.57 14.00
C ILE A 257 9.06 -6.77 14.68
N GLN A 258 8.82 -7.96 14.13
CA GLN A 258 9.44 -9.18 14.60
C GLN A 258 10.40 -9.73 13.54
N LYS A 259 11.57 -10.21 14.00
CA LYS A 259 12.55 -10.89 13.15
C LYS A 259 13.21 -12.01 13.95
N ASP A 260 12.46 -13.07 14.23
CA ASP A 260 12.94 -14.27 14.91
C ASP A 260 12.60 -15.55 14.12
N ALA A 261 12.98 -16.70 14.65
CA ALA A 261 12.76 -17.97 13.95
C ALA A 261 11.27 -18.35 13.82
N ALA A 262 10.41 -17.90 14.72
CA ALA A 262 8.97 -18.15 14.68
C ALA A 262 8.24 -17.11 13.81
N HIS A 263 8.79 -15.91 13.69
CA HIS A 263 8.23 -14.79 12.96
C HIS A 263 9.23 -14.24 11.93
N PRO A 264 9.59 -15.04 10.90
CA PRO A 264 10.58 -14.63 9.91
C PRO A 264 10.05 -13.56 8.96
N ILE A 265 10.96 -12.70 8.49
CA ILE A 265 10.73 -11.86 7.31
C ILE A 265 11.10 -12.70 6.09
N VAL A 266 10.13 -12.95 5.21
CA VAL A 266 10.30 -13.78 4.03
C VAL A 266 10.12 -12.95 2.77
N VAL A 267 11.13 -12.94 1.90
CA VAL A 267 11.08 -12.26 0.59
C VAL A 267 11.01 -13.32 -0.50
N MET A 268 10.07 -13.14 -1.43
CA MET A 268 9.86 -14.02 -2.57
C MET A 268 9.99 -13.24 -3.88
N LEU A 269 10.60 -13.85 -4.88
CA LEU A 269 10.67 -13.39 -6.27
C LEU A 269 9.87 -14.37 -7.14
N ASN A 270 8.78 -13.91 -7.79
CA ASN A 270 7.88 -14.79 -8.54
C ASN A 270 7.50 -16.06 -7.74
N ASP A 271 7.05 -15.88 -6.50
CA ASP A 271 6.63 -16.93 -5.55
C ASP A 271 7.76 -17.91 -5.09
N GLN A 272 9.01 -17.60 -5.40
CA GLN A 272 10.15 -18.37 -4.92
C GLN A 272 10.89 -17.61 -3.82
N VAL A 273 11.06 -18.25 -2.66
CA VAL A 273 11.79 -17.64 -1.54
C VAL A 273 13.24 -17.39 -1.95
N ILE A 274 13.71 -16.17 -1.73
CA ILE A 274 15.09 -15.76 -1.90
C ILE A 274 15.74 -15.48 -0.54
N ALA A 275 17.01 -15.87 -0.40
CA ALA A 275 17.75 -15.66 0.83
C ALA A 275 18.31 -14.24 0.93
N GLU A 276 18.30 -13.67 2.16
CA GLU A 276 19.04 -12.44 2.47
C GLU A 276 20.54 -12.64 2.25
N GLY A 277 21.22 -11.70 1.57
CA GLY A 277 22.65 -11.81 1.30
C GLY A 277 23.22 -10.68 0.47
N GLU A 278 24.56 -10.69 0.33
CA GLU A 278 25.33 -9.65 -0.36
C GLU A 278 24.97 -9.50 -1.86
N SER A 279 24.40 -10.53 -2.47
CA SER A 279 24.02 -10.52 -3.89
C SER A 279 22.52 -10.33 -4.12
N THR A 280 21.69 -10.32 -3.09
CA THR A 280 20.22 -10.29 -3.21
C THR A 280 19.63 -9.04 -2.56
N TYR A 281 19.45 -9.08 -1.25
CA TYR A 281 18.91 -7.96 -0.46
C TYR A 281 19.44 -8.02 0.97
N THR A 282 19.28 -6.92 1.70
CA THR A 282 19.54 -6.84 3.14
C THR A 282 18.30 -6.33 3.86
N VAL A 283 18.08 -6.78 5.10
CA VAL A 283 16.98 -6.34 5.96
C VAL A 283 17.50 -5.65 7.20
N THR A 284 17.14 -4.39 7.37
CA THR A 284 17.20 -3.68 8.64
C THR A 284 15.81 -3.73 9.27
N ALA A 285 15.69 -4.28 10.48
CA ALA A 285 14.43 -4.35 11.21
C ALA A 285 14.70 -3.96 12.66
N GLU A 286 14.24 -2.78 13.06
CA GLU A 286 14.42 -2.18 14.38
C GLU A 286 13.17 -1.36 14.70
N ASN A 287 12.59 -1.61 15.89
CA ASN A 287 11.44 -0.82 16.32
C ASN A 287 11.84 0.63 16.57
N LYS A 288 11.26 1.54 15.83
CA LYS A 288 11.47 2.98 15.92
C LYS A 288 10.24 3.67 16.52
N SER A 289 10.27 4.96 16.61
CA SER A 289 9.13 5.77 17.08
C SER A 289 8.79 6.83 16.06
N GLY A 290 7.51 7.06 15.84
CA GLY A 290 7.01 8.09 14.94
C GLY A 290 7.19 7.71 13.47
N GLU A 291 7.70 8.64 12.65
CA GLU A 291 7.81 8.49 11.19
C GLU A 291 9.10 7.78 10.73
N GLU A 292 9.90 7.24 11.66
CA GLU A 292 11.10 6.48 11.29
C GLU A 292 10.73 5.06 10.85
N ALA A 293 11.47 4.53 9.88
CA ALA A 293 11.22 3.20 9.35
C ALA A 293 11.59 2.09 10.36
N ASP A 294 10.65 1.20 10.64
CA ASP A 294 10.86 0.00 11.45
C ASP A 294 11.48 -1.14 10.65
N MET A 295 11.20 -1.20 9.37
CA MET A 295 11.81 -2.17 8.46
C MET A 295 12.21 -1.51 7.14
N ILE A 296 13.43 -1.83 6.69
CA ILE A 296 13.89 -1.49 5.34
C ILE A 296 14.45 -2.75 4.70
N ILE A 297 13.91 -3.12 3.54
CA ILE A 297 14.44 -4.19 2.69
C ILE A 297 15.10 -3.52 1.49
N SER A 298 16.43 -3.57 1.44
CA SER A 298 17.23 -2.93 0.37
C SER A 298 17.76 -3.97 -0.60
N PHE A 299 17.30 -3.91 -1.85
CA PHE A 299 17.77 -4.79 -2.92
C PHE A 299 19.11 -4.33 -3.47
N LYS A 300 19.97 -5.28 -3.81
CA LYS A 300 21.31 -4.99 -4.37
C LYS A 300 21.21 -4.60 -5.84
N GLU A 301 21.99 -3.63 -6.28
CA GLU A 301 21.99 -3.11 -7.65
C GLU A 301 22.07 -4.22 -8.72
N ALA A 302 22.97 -5.20 -8.55
CA ALA A 302 23.10 -6.32 -9.48
C ALA A 302 21.83 -7.18 -9.54
N PHE A 303 21.16 -7.36 -8.39
CA PHE A 303 19.90 -8.09 -8.29
C PHE A 303 18.76 -7.34 -8.98
N ILE A 304 18.67 -6.03 -8.76
CA ILE A 304 17.69 -5.17 -9.44
C ILE A 304 17.86 -5.27 -10.95
N LYS A 305 19.11 -5.18 -11.44
CA LYS A 305 19.44 -5.28 -12.87
C LYS A 305 19.01 -6.59 -13.50
N GLU A 306 19.25 -7.71 -12.80
CA GLU A 306 18.94 -9.05 -13.30
C GLU A 306 17.44 -9.36 -13.28
N HIS A 307 16.70 -8.78 -12.34
CA HIS A 307 15.33 -9.18 -12.04
C HIS A 307 14.27 -8.09 -12.30
N GLY A 308 14.59 -7.06 -13.07
CA GLY A 308 13.63 -6.04 -13.46
C GLY A 308 12.32 -6.61 -14.01
N GLY A 309 11.18 -6.05 -13.61
CA GLY A 309 9.84 -6.49 -14.02
C GLY A 309 9.32 -7.75 -13.32
N LYS A 310 10.05 -8.33 -12.35
CA LYS A 310 9.62 -9.49 -11.58
C LYS A 310 8.80 -9.10 -10.36
N ASP A 311 7.84 -9.95 -10.01
CA ASP A 311 7.00 -9.75 -8.84
C ASP A 311 7.76 -10.06 -7.56
N ILE A 312 7.63 -9.16 -6.57
CA ILE A 312 8.17 -9.30 -5.22
C ILE A 312 7.00 -9.44 -4.25
N THR A 313 7.08 -10.45 -3.41
CA THR A 313 6.18 -10.61 -2.27
C THR A 313 6.99 -10.68 -0.98
N VAL A 314 6.61 -9.89 0.01
CA VAL A 314 7.23 -9.93 1.35
C VAL A 314 6.16 -10.30 2.36
N THR A 315 6.48 -11.22 3.27
CA THR A 315 5.64 -11.51 4.45
C THR A 315 6.46 -11.33 5.71
N TYR A 316 5.86 -10.75 6.72
CA TYR A 316 6.50 -10.48 8.01
C TYR A 316 5.45 -10.34 9.12
N TYR A 317 5.90 -10.21 10.36
CA TYR A 317 5.04 -10.15 11.54
C TYR A 317 5.31 -8.90 12.36
N ALA A 318 4.25 -8.34 12.94
CA ALA A 318 4.34 -7.35 14.00
C ALA A 318 3.60 -7.86 15.25
N GLN A 319 4.19 -7.65 16.42
CA GLN A 319 3.52 -7.92 17.69
C GLN A 319 2.73 -6.70 18.15
N VAL A 320 1.51 -6.90 18.61
CA VAL A 320 0.69 -5.88 19.26
C VAL A 320 1.24 -5.61 20.65
N THR A 321 1.67 -4.39 20.93
CA THR A 321 2.32 -3.99 22.18
C THR A 321 1.35 -3.39 23.19
N GLU A 322 1.82 -3.18 24.42
CA GLU A 322 1.07 -2.44 25.45
C GLU A 322 0.80 -0.97 25.09
N LYS A 323 1.48 -0.42 24.09
CA LYS A 323 1.25 0.92 23.58
C LYS A 323 0.13 1.00 22.54
N ALA A 324 -0.41 -0.16 22.10
CA ALA A 324 -1.50 -0.19 21.11
C ALA A 324 -2.65 0.70 21.57
N VAL A 325 -3.23 1.45 20.64
CA VAL A 325 -4.42 2.26 20.86
C VAL A 325 -5.66 1.43 20.56
N GLN A 326 -6.71 1.70 21.34
CA GLN A 326 -7.99 1.03 21.28
C GLN A 326 -9.00 1.90 20.51
N GLY A 327 -9.95 1.27 19.79
CA GLY A 327 -11.05 1.95 19.12
C GLY A 327 -10.73 2.38 17.69
N GLN A 328 -11.45 3.41 17.20
CA GLN A 328 -11.45 3.82 15.78
C GLN A 328 -10.12 4.34 15.26
N GLU A 329 -9.25 4.86 16.12
CA GLU A 329 -7.93 5.32 15.72
C GLU A 329 -7.13 4.15 15.13
N GLY A 330 -7.18 3.00 15.81
CA GLY A 330 -6.47 1.79 15.39
C GLY A 330 -4.96 1.92 15.50
N ASN A 331 -4.25 0.88 15.06
CA ASN A 331 -2.79 0.84 15.03
C ASN A 331 -2.37 0.64 13.58
N GLU A 332 -1.79 1.68 12.98
CA GLU A 332 -1.45 1.72 11.57
C GLU A 332 -0.09 1.09 11.31
N ASN A 333 -0.01 0.38 10.20
CA ASN A 333 1.24 -0.06 9.60
C ASN A 333 1.26 0.37 8.14
N ALA A 334 2.17 1.28 7.79
CA ALA A 334 2.31 1.87 6.48
C ALA A 334 3.54 1.33 5.75
N VAL A 335 3.45 1.19 4.43
CA VAL A 335 4.58 0.79 3.59
C VAL A 335 4.69 1.71 2.37
N ASN A 336 5.90 2.03 1.96
CA ASN A 336 6.17 2.68 0.69
C ASN A 336 7.44 2.13 0.05
N LEU A 337 7.62 2.44 -1.23
CA LEU A 337 8.86 2.17 -1.96
C LEU A 337 9.74 3.41 -1.96
N ARG A 338 11.03 3.21 -1.77
CA ARG A 338 12.07 4.19 -2.05
C ARG A 338 12.82 3.70 -3.30
N TYR A 339 12.74 4.45 -4.38
CA TYR A 339 13.22 4.03 -5.70
C TYR A 339 13.75 5.21 -6.49
N GLU A 340 14.45 4.94 -7.58
CA GLU A 340 14.85 5.99 -8.52
C GLU A 340 13.76 6.19 -9.58
N ASN A 341 13.19 7.39 -9.65
CA ASN A 341 12.26 7.75 -10.72
C ASN A 341 12.98 8.15 -12.02
N LYS A 342 14.24 8.57 -11.92
CA LYS A 342 15.20 8.73 -13.01
C LYS A 342 16.61 8.48 -12.48
N PRO A 343 17.61 8.21 -13.33
CA PRO A 343 18.97 7.91 -12.90
C PRO A 343 19.54 8.94 -11.91
N GLY A 344 19.92 8.47 -10.71
CA GLY A 344 20.50 9.29 -9.66
C GLY A 344 19.51 10.15 -8.85
N GLU A 345 18.20 10.06 -9.08
CA GLU A 345 17.19 10.75 -8.28
C GLU A 345 16.26 9.78 -7.56
N ILE A 346 16.47 9.67 -6.25
CA ILE A 346 15.65 8.83 -5.37
C ILE A 346 14.38 9.57 -4.99
N THR A 347 13.25 8.86 -5.04
CA THR A 347 11.94 9.33 -4.60
C THR A 347 11.20 8.24 -3.82
N ASN A 348 10.06 8.59 -3.22
CA ASN A 348 9.18 7.65 -2.54
C ASN A 348 7.87 7.48 -3.33
N SER A 349 7.33 6.26 -3.33
CA SER A 349 5.96 6.03 -3.80
C SER A 349 4.93 6.58 -2.81
N GLU A 350 3.65 6.58 -3.21
CA GLU A 350 2.56 6.70 -2.25
C GLU A 350 2.66 5.57 -1.21
N LYS A 351 2.23 5.89 0.02
CA LYS A 351 2.12 4.89 1.09
C LYS A 351 0.87 4.04 0.87
N ASP A 352 0.98 2.76 1.18
CA ASP A 352 -0.17 1.88 1.38
C ASP A 352 -0.22 1.45 2.84
N THR A 353 -1.42 1.36 3.42
CA THR A 353 -1.60 1.24 4.86
C THR A 353 -2.62 0.18 5.23
N GLU A 354 -2.32 -0.57 6.30
CA GLU A 354 -3.27 -1.44 6.96
C GLU A 354 -3.39 -1.08 8.44
N LYS A 355 -4.60 -1.19 8.98
CA LYS A 355 -4.88 -0.94 10.39
C LYS A 355 -5.39 -2.18 11.09
N VAL A 356 -4.98 -2.34 12.35
CA VAL A 356 -5.56 -3.33 13.25
C VAL A 356 -6.16 -2.64 14.47
N TYR A 357 -7.21 -3.22 15.02
CA TYR A 357 -8.04 -2.60 16.03
C TYR A 357 -8.18 -3.49 17.26
N SER A 358 -8.20 -2.88 18.42
CA SER A 358 -8.52 -3.54 19.67
C SER A 358 -9.70 -2.87 20.34
N PHE A 359 -10.36 -3.60 21.23
CA PHE A 359 -11.54 -3.16 21.97
C PHE A 359 -11.30 -3.24 23.47
N GLY A 360 -12.29 -2.85 24.25
CA GLY A 360 -12.20 -2.96 25.69
C GLY A 360 -13.55 -3.14 26.36
N ILE A 361 -13.53 -3.60 27.59
CA ILE A 361 -14.69 -3.69 28.46
C ILE A 361 -14.44 -2.81 29.68
N LYS A 362 -15.33 -1.85 29.93
CA LYS A 362 -15.41 -1.04 31.13
C LYS A 362 -16.61 -1.48 31.94
N VAL A 363 -16.43 -1.76 33.21
CA VAL A 363 -17.55 -2.02 34.12
C VAL A 363 -17.83 -0.78 34.93
N GLU A 364 -19.12 -0.39 35.02
CA GLU A 364 -19.63 0.66 35.92
C GLU A 364 -20.49 -0.02 37.01
N LYS A 365 -19.92 -0.15 38.20
CA LYS A 365 -20.54 -0.82 39.34
C LYS A 365 -21.31 0.17 40.20
N PHE A 366 -22.60 -0.08 40.44
CA PHE A 366 -23.46 0.86 41.15
C PHE A 366 -24.57 0.18 41.95
N THR A 367 -25.29 0.97 42.76
CA THR A 367 -26.56 0.59 43.39
C THR A 367 -27.60 1.70 43.19
N LYS A 368 -28.87 1.33 43.10
CA LYS A 368 -30.01 2.27 43.08
C LYS A 368 -30.62 2.49 44.45
N GLU A 369 -30.23 1.69 45.46
CA GLU A 369 -30.71 1.84 46.82
C GLU A 369 -30.12 3.13 47.44
N GLU A 370 -30.94 3.95 48.08
CA GLU A 370 -30.56 5.22 48.77
C GLU A 370 -29.95 6.31 47.82
N ASN A 371 -30.41 6.44 46.60
CA ASN A 371 -29.87 7.18 45.46
C ASN A 371 -28.79 6.41 44.68
N THR A 372 -28.81 6.58 43.37
CA THR A 372 -27.82 5.92 42.49
C THR A 372 -26.39 6.29 42.93
N LYS A 373 -25.60 5.30 43.29
CA LYS A 373 -24.28 5.48 43.86
C LYS A 373 -23.30 4.46 43.30
N ALA A 374 -22.11 4.92 42.91
CA ALA A 374 -21.00 4.08 42.53
C ALA A 374 -20.53 3.17 43.69
N LEU A 375 -20.07 1.97 43.36
CA LEU A 375 -19.61 0.97 44.31
C LEU A 375 -18.17 0.56 44.04
N SER A 376 -17.25 0.90 44.96
CA SER A 376 -15.85 0.49 44.90
C SER A 376 -15.61 -0.88 45.57
N GLY A 377 -14.49 -1.55 45.22
CA GLY A 377 -14.03 -2.78 45.84
C GLY A 377 -14.75 -4.06 45.36
N ALA A 378 -15.52 -4.00 44.25
CA ALA A 378 -15.99 -5.18 43.57
C ALA A 378 -14.87 -5.79 42.74
N GLU A 379 -14.64 -7.10 42.85
CA GLU A 379 -13.65 -7.82 42.07
C GLU A 379 -14.34 -8.60 40.93
N PHE A 380 -13.80 -8.44 39.73
CA PHE A 380 -14.28 -9.14 38.55
C PHE A 380 -13.14 -9.88 37.85
N THR A 381 -13.49 -11.07 37.36
CA THR A 381 -12.64 -11.86 36.48
C THR A 381 -13.26 -11.84 35.07
N LEU A 382 -12.47 -11.47 34.06
CA LEU A 382 -12.82 -11.63 32.65
C LEU A 382 -12.43 -13.03 32.21
N LEU A 383 -13.40 -13.79 31.72
CA LEU A 383 -13.22 -15.15 31.22
C LEU A 383 -13.37 -15.17 29.69
N ALA A 384 -12.63 -16.06 29.04
CA ALA A 384 -12.75 -16.35 27.63
C ALA A 384 -14.11 -16.96 27.28
N GLU A 385 -14.39 -17.15 25.99
CA GLU A 385 -15.63 -17.74 25.43
C GLU A 385 -15.98 -19.11 26.07
N ASN A 386 -15.00 -19.91 26.43
CA ASN A 386 -15.22 -21.20 27.09
C ASN A 386 -15.71 -21.08 28.55
N GLY A 387 -15.82 -19.86 29.08
CA GLY A 387 -16.26 -19.56 30.44
C GLY A 387 -15.33 -20.07 31.55
N LYS A 388 -14.08 -20.41 31.24
CA LYS A 388 -13.13 -21.03 32.18
C LYS A 388 -11.78 -20.33 32.22
N ASP A 389 -11.21 -20.04 31.04
CA ASP A 389 -9.89 -19.47 30.94
C ASP A 389 -9.92 -18.00 31.38
N VAL A 390 -9.07 -17.64 32.34
CA VAL A 390 -8.97 -16.29 32.89
C VAL A 390 -8.12 -15.44 31.97
N LEU A 391 -8.71 -14.35 31.48
CA LEU A 391 -8.03 -13.36 30.63
C LEU A 391 -7.54 -12.15 31.44
N GLY A 392 -8.20 -11.84 32.57
CA GLY A 392 -7.80 -10.73 33.43
C GLY A 392 -8.64 -10.66 34.69
N GLU A 393 -8.12 -9.95 35.69
CA GLU A 393 -8.81 -9.66 36.94
C GLU A 393 -8.65 -8.18 37.26
N ALA A 394 -9.73 -7.56 37.73
CA ALA A 394 -9.72 -6.14 38.09
C ALA A 394 -10.69 -5.84 39.22
N THR A 395 -10.42 -4.75 39.95
CA THR A 395 -11.22 -4.27 41.06
C THR A 395 -11.76 -2.88 40.78
N THR A 396 -13.03 -2.60 41.09
CA THR A 396 -13.61 -1.28 40.92
C THR A 396 -12.97 -0.23 41.84
N ASP A 397 -12.64 0.92 41.27
CA ASP A 397 -12.10 2.08 41.91
C ASP A 397 -13.15 2.86 42.76
N GLU A 398 -12.80 4.03 43.27
CA GLU A 398 -13.68 4.88 44.08
C GLU A 398 -14.90 5.38 43.27
N ASN A 399 -14.82 5.41 41.93
CA ASN A 399 -15.90 5.76 41.03
C ASN A 399 -16.73 4.55 40.59
N GLY A 400 -16.45 3.36 41.11
CA GLY A 400 -17.10 2.12 40.75
C GLY A 400 -16.66 1.59 39.38
N ILE A 401 -15.50 2.00 38.86
CA ILE A 401 -15.02 1.70 37.52
C ILE A 401 -13.87 0.66 37.59
N LEU A 402 -13.91 -0.29 36.68
CA LEU A 402 -12.77 -1.13 36.30
C LEU A 402 -12.73 -1.28 34.77
N ASN A 403 -11.54 -1.62 34.24
CA ASN A 403 -11.34 -1.76 32.80
C ASN A 403 -10.58 -3.05 32.47
N PHE A 404 -10.96 -3.67 31.35
CA PHE A 404 -10.22 -4.70 30.63
C PHE A 404 -9.92 -4.15 29.24
N PRO A 405 -8.81 -3.42 29.05
CA PRO A 405 -8.50 -2.75 27.80
C PRO A 405 -7.80 -3.69 26.81
N LYS A 406 -7.81 -3.29 25.53
CA LYS A 406 -6.99 -3.86 24.44
C LYS A 406 -7.20 -5.37 24.28
N ILE A 407 -8.45 -5.79 24.27
CA ILE A 407 -8.89 -7.15 23.97
C ILE A 407 -9.37 -7.23 22.52
N ASP A 408 -9.42 -8.43 22.00
CA ASP A 408 -9.95 -8.75 20.69
C ASP A 408 -11.48 -8.61 20.63
N ALA A 409 -12.08 -8.57 19.43
CA ALA A 409 -13.49 -8.84 19.28
C ALA A 409 -13.78 -10.31 19.66
N GLY A 410 -14.93 -10.58 20.27
CA GLY A 410 -15.24 -11.93 20.70
C GLY A 410 -16.28 -12.02 21.80
N THR A 411 -16.44 -13.22 22.31
CA THR A 411 -17.36 -13.54 23.41
C THR A 411 -16.60 -13.67 24.72
N TYR A 412 -17.07 -12.97 25.74
CA TYR A 412 -16.48 -12.90 27.06
C TYR A 412 -17.52 -13.15 28.15
N TYR A 413 -17.06 -13.55 29.35
CA TYR A 413 -17.90 -13.65 30.54
C TYR A 413 -17.29 -12.82 31.67
N LEU A 414 -18.03 -11.81 32.14
CA LEU A 414 -17.70 -11.02 33.31
C LEU A 414 -18.23 -11.71 34.56
N LYS A 415 -17.37 -12.24 35.39
CA LYS A 415 -17.75 -12.92 36.64
C LYS A 415 -17.36 -12.05 37.84
N GLU A 416 -18.33 -11.60 38.61
CA GLU A 416 -18.06 -10.97 39.92
C GLU A 416 -17.58 -12.04 40.88
N THR A 417 -16.36 -11.91 41.39
CA THR A 417 -15.74 -12.87 42.34
C THR A 417 -15.83 -12.39 43.77
N LYS A 418 -16.01 -11.06 43.96
CA LYS A 418 -16.21 -10.46 45.28
C LYS A 418 -17.07 -9.20 45.12
N SER A 419 -18.16 -9.12 45.90
CA SER A 419 -19.00 -7.94 45.95
C SER A 419 -18.47 -6.91 46.97
N PRO A 420 -18.83 -5.61 46.83
CA PRO A 420 -18.56 -4.62 47.83
C PRO A 420 -19.18 -4.97 49.19
N VAL A 421 -18.58 -4.49 50.27
CA VAL A 421 -19.07 -4.79 51.63
C VAL A 421 -20.51 -4.33 51.82
N GLY A 422 -21.37 -5.23 52.21
CA GLY A 422 -22.81 -4.97 52.43
C GLY A 422 -23.70 -5.23 51.23
N TYR A 423 -23.14 -5.69 50.13
CA TYR A 423 -23.88 -6.00 48.89
C TYR A 423 -23.83 -7.49 48.53
N THR A 424 -24.81 -7.96 47.74
CA THR A 424 -24.91 -9.34 47.27
C THR A 424 -24.03 -9.55 46.05
N LEU A 425 -23.42 -10.74 45.97
CA LEU A 425 -22.67 -11.16 44.78
C LEU A 425 -23.62 -11.45 43.60
N LEU A 426 -23.22 -11.17 42.37
CA LEU A 426 -23.94 -11.60 41.16
C LEU A 426 -24.05 -13.12 41.11
N ALA A 427 -25.25 -13.62 40.81
CA ALA A 427 -25.51 -15.06 40.80
C ALA A 427 -24.85 -15.76 39.58
N ASN A 428 -24.79 -15.09 38.45
CA ASN A 428 -24.24 -15.60 37.19
C ASN A 428 -23.28 -14.63 36.56
N PRO A 429 -22.29 -15.11 35.80
CA PRO A 429 -21.48 -14.25 34.93
C PRO A 429 -22.34 -13.55 33.87
N ILE A 430 -21.97 -12.33 33.49
CA ILE A 430 -22.60 -11.56 32.41
C ILE A 430 -21.89 -11.94 31.11
N LYS A 431 -22.63 -12.40 30.11
CA LYS A 431 -22.10 -12.66 28.76
C LYS A 431 -22.00 -11.34 28.00
N VAL A 432 -20.81 -11.02 27.49
CA VAL A 432 -20.51 -9.83 26.66
C VAL A 432 -20.01 -10.30 25.31
N GLU A 433 -20.64 -9.87 24.23
CA GLU A 433 -20.23 -10.19 22.86
C GLU A 433 -19.87 -8.87 22.15
N ILE A 434 -18.58 -8.69 21.86
CA ILE A 434 -18.02 -7.59 21.06
C ILE A 434 -17.87 -8.13 19.65
N ILE A 435 -18.60 -7.58 18.69
CA ILE A 435 -18.60 -8.00 17.29
C ILE A 435 -18.04 -6.84 16.48
N ALA A 436 -16.81 -6.98 15.97
CA ALA A 436 -16.20 -5.96 15.14
C ALA A 436 -17.03 -5.71 13.87
N ASP A 437 -17.28 -4.47 13.55
CA ASP A 437 -17.84 -4.10 12.26
C ASP A 437 -16.75 -4.24 11.19
N VAL A 438 -17.09 -4.83 10.06
CA VAL A 438 -16.13 -5.09 8.98
C VAL A 438 -16.52 -4.36 7.71
N ASN A 439 -15.51 -4.03 6.90
CA ASN A 439 -15.68 -3.49 5.56
C ASN A 439 -16.08 -4.57 4.53
N ALA A 440 -16.16 -4.22 3.25
CA ALA A 440 -16.54 -5.14 2.18
C ALA A 440 -15.55 -6.30 1.98
N GLU A 441 -14.30 -6.14 2.41
CA GLU A 441 -13.24 -7.14 2.37
C GLU A 441 -13.19 -8.03 3.63
N GLY A 442 -14.08 -7.78 4.61
CA GLY A 442 -14.14 -8.54 5.86
C GLY A 442 -13.13 -8.08 6.93
N LYS A 443 -12.51 -6.91 6.76
CA LYS A 443 -11.56 -6.33 7.72
C LYS A 443 -12.26 -5.38 8.69
N ALA A 444 -11.84 -5.41 9.95
CA ALA A 444 -12.35 -4.53 11.01
C ALA A 444 -12.21 -3.04 10.65
N THR A 445 -13.14 -2.23 11.11
CA THR A 445 -13.19 -0.79 10.86
C THR A 445 -12.96 0.06 12.11
N GLY A 446 -12.63 -0.59 13.24
CA GLY A 446 -12.45 0.06 14.55
C GLY A 446 -13.76 0.37 15.28
N THR A 447 -14.91 0.11 14.67
CA THR A 447 -16.22 0.14 15.32
C THR A 447 -16.74 -1.27 15.61
N PHE A 448 -17.76 -1.36 16.45
CA PHE A 448 -18.30 -2.67 16.87
C PHE A 448 -19.78 -2.57 17.23
N THR A 449 -20.45 -3.74 17.23
CA THR A 449 -21.75 -3.96 17.84
C THR A 449 -21.58 -4.73 19.15
N LEU A 450 -22.47 -4.48 20.12
CA LEU A 450 -22.41 -5.04 21.45
C LEU A 450 -23.69 -5.82 21.76
N LYS A 451 -23.52 -7.05 22.26
CA LYS A 451 -24.62 -7.81 22.90
C LYS A 451 -24.25 -8.14 24.35
N VAL A 452 -25.23 -8.00 25.23
CA VAL A 452 -25.08 -8.38 26.63
C VAL A 452 -26.21 -9.35 26.99
N ASP A 453 -25.84 -10.54 27.46
CA ASP A 453 -26.75 -11.66 27.73
C ASP A 453 -27.71 -11.94 26.54
N GLY A 454 -27.17 -11.81 25.31
CA GLY A 454 -27.89 -12.04 24.05
C GLY A 454 -28.77 -10.88 23.56
N ASN A 455 -28.83 -9.77 24.29
CA ASN A 455 -29.60 -8.58 23.89
C ASN A 455 -28.70 -7.57 23.21
N ASP A 456 -29.15 -7.03 22.07
CA ASP A 456 -28.44 -5.97 21.36
C ASP A 456 -28.44 -4.67 22.18
N ILE A 457 -27.29 -4.04 22.32
CA ILE A 457 -27.09 -2.76 22.99
C ILE A 457 -26.93 -1.68 21.95
N THR A 458 -27.78 -0.66 22.01
CA THR A 458 -27.78 0.47 21.06
C THR A 458 -27.57 1.84 21.74
N ALA A 459 -27.53 1.89 23.08
CA ALA A 459 -27.25 3.12 23.80
C ALA A 459 -25.80 3.58 23.56
N GLU A 460 -25.60 4.86 23.30
CA GLU A 460 -24.29 5.45 23.03
C GLU A 460 -23.81 6.41 24.14
N ASP A 461 -24.68 6.76 25.09
CA ASP A 461 -24.34 7.55 26.27
C ASP A 461 -25.26 7.25 27.47
N GLY A 462 -24.83 7.63 28.64
CA GLY A 462 -25.58 7.50 29.90
C GLY A 462 -24.70 7.17 31.10
N VAL A 463 -25.15 7.55 32.27
CA VAL A 463 -24.47 7.19 33.53
C VAL A 463 -25.11 5.93 34.10
N PHE A 464 -24.29 4.93 34.42
CA PHE A 464 -24.74 3.60 34.85
C PHE A 464 -25.75 2.96 33.88
N THR A 465 -25.48 3.12 32.59
CA THR A 465 -26.23 2.51 31.51
C THR A 465 -25.29 1.65 30.67
N THR A 466 -25.69 0.44 30.34
CA THR A 466 -24.90 -0.40 29.43
C THR A 466 -24.96 0.21 28.03
N GLN A 467 -23.80 0.52 27.42
CA GLN A 467 -23.68 1.35 26.23
C GLN A 467 -22.39 1.06 25.45
N LEU A 468 -22.31 1.65 24.24
CA LEU A 468 -21.12 1.61 23.40
C LEU A 468 -20.42 2.97 23.42
N ASP A 469 -19.12 2.95 23.63
CA ASP A 469 -18.24 4.07 23.29
C ASP A 469 -17.50 3.66 22.01
N LYS A 470 -18.06 4.02 20.87
CA LYS A 470 -17.56 3.59 19.55
C LYS A 470 -16.23 4.24 19.22
N GLU A 471 -16.03 5.50 19.62
CA GLU A 471 -14.80 6.24 19.36
C GLU A 471 -13.61 5.55 20.05
N ASN A 472 -13.76 5.23 21.33
CA ASN A 472 -12.72 4.57 22.12
C ASN A 472 -12.80 3.03 22.07
N GLY A 473 -13.69 2.44 21.28
CA GLY A 473 -13.82 0.99 21.13
C GLY A 473 -14.20 0.27 22.42
N THR A 474 -14.97 0.90 23.31
CA THR A 474 -15.22 0.39 24.66
C THR A 474 -16.67 -0.02 24.87
N ALA A 475 -16.88 -1.28 25.26
CA ALA A 475 -18.15 -1.78 25.76
C ALA A 475 -18.29 -1.40 27.24
N ILE A 476 -19.24 -0.50 27.58
CA ILE A 476 -19.50 -0.07 28.95
C ILE A 476 -20.63 -0.91 29.51
N ILE A 477 -20.36 -1.70 30.56
CA ILE A 477 -21.29 -2.61 31.18
C ILE A 477 -21.70 -2.08 32.55
N ALA A 478 -22.94 -1.62 32.67
CA ALA A 478 -23.49 -1.14 33.94
C ALA A 478 -23.96 -2.34 34.79
N VAL A 479 -23.42 -2.48 35.99
CA VAL A 479 -23.69 -3.63 36.89
C VAL A 479 -24.24 -3.14 38.23
N GLU A 480 -25.53 -3.39 38.48
CA GLU A 480 -26.21 -3.07 39.72
C GLU A 480 -26.02 -4.16 40.78
N ASN A 481 -25.65 -3.79 42.01
CA ASN A 481 -25.74 -4.69 43.18
C ASN A 481 -26.81 -4.20 44.15
N GLN A 482 -27.49 -5.18 44.77
CA GLN A 482 -28.47 -4.94 45.83
C GLN A 482 -27.83 -5.13 47.20
N LYS A 483 -28.30 -4.38 48.19
CA LYS A 483 -27.88 -4.58 49.59
C LYS A 483 -28.16 -5.98 50.07
N GLY A 484 -27.19 -6.61 50.67
CA GLY A 484 -27.36 -7.86 51.38
C GLY A 484 -28.00 -7.61 52.74
N PHE A 485 -28.67 -8.62 53.25
CA PHE A 485 -29.13 -8.59 54.66
C PHE A 485 -27.90 -8.61 55.56
N THR A 486 -27.59 -7.50 56.17
CA THR A 486 -26.66 -7.49 57.31
C THR A 486 -27.41 -8.05 58.51
N LEU A 487 -27.03 -9.24 58.96
CA LEU A 487 -27.48 -9.70 60.25
C LEU A 487 -26.96 -8.68 61.32
N PRO A 488 -27.83 -8.20 62.19
CA PRO A 488 -27.41 -7.28 63.24
C PRO A 488 -26.27 -7.93 64.00
N SER A 489 -25.12 -7.23 64.08
CA SER A 489 -23.99 -7.65 64.93
C SER A 489 -24.35 -7.42 66.40
N THR A 490 -25.38 -8.03 66.88
CA THR A 490 -25.65 -8.09 68.31
C THR A 490 -24.77 -9.20 68.89
N GLY A 491 -23.61 -8.82 69.46
CA GLY A 491 -22.83 -9.70 70.33
C GLY A 491 -23.69 -10.12 71.52
N GLY A 492 -24.47 -11.16 71.33
CA GLY A 492 -25.34 -11.66 72.38
C GLY A 492 -26.29 -12.72 71.81
N MET A 493 -26.97 -13.51 72.62
CA MET A 493 -27.78 -14.69 72.32
C MET A 493 -28.62 -14.74 71.01
N GLY A 494 -28.71 -13.63 70.27
CA GLY A 494 -29.44 -13.56 68.98
C GLY A 494 -28.91 -14.47 67.87
N ILE A 495 -27.60 -14.60 67.71
CA ILE A 495 -26.97 -15.46 66.68
C ILE A 495 -27.24 -16.92 67.00
N THR A 496 -27.20 -17.29 68.28
CA THR A 496 -27.48 -18.67 68.71
C THR A 496 -28.95 -19.06 68.44
N ILE A 497 -29.88 -18.11 68.62
CA ILE A 497 -31.31 -18.36 68.32
C ILE A 497 -31.55 -18.50 66.81
N PHE A 498 -30.93 -17.69 65.96
CA PHE A 498 -31.08 -17.83 64.50
C PHE A 498 -30.41 -19.10 63.96
N LEU A 499 -29.25 -19.48 64.46
CA LEU A 499 -28.61 -20.74 64.10
C LEU A 499 -29.39 -21.97 64.60
N THR A 500 -30.02 -21.87 65.77
CA THR A 500 -30.88 -22.97 66.26
C THR A 500 -32.18 -23.05 65.52
N ILE A 501 -32.85 -21.94 65.17
CA ILE A 501 -34.09 -21.94 64.40
C ILE A 501 -33.80 -22.37 62.95
N GLY A 502 -32.74 -21.86 62.35
CA GLY A 502 -32.29 -22.28 60.99
C GLY A 502 -31.89 -23.76 60.96
N GLY A 503 -31.13 -24.24 61.94
CA GLY A 503 -30.75 -25.64 62.05
C GLY A 503 -31.95 -26.58 62.27
N LEU A 504 -32.91 -26.20 63.09
CA LEU A 504 -34.13 -26.94 63.32
C LEU A 504 -35.06 -26.92 62.05
N GLY A 505 -35.08 -25.81 61.31
CA GLY A 505 -35.78 -25.72 60.02
C GLY A 505 -35.23 -26.69 59.00
N ILE A 506 -33.93 -26.79 58.85
CA ILE A 506 -33.27 -27.73 57.93
C ILE A 506 -33.49 -29.17 58.36
N LEU A 507 -33.44 -29.50 59.66
CA LEU A 507 -33.75 -30.82 60.17
C LEU A 507 -35.23 -31.18 59.97
N GLY A 508 -36.16 -30.22 60.18
CA GLY A 508 -37.59 -30.41 59.92
C GLY A 508 -37.89 -30.73 58.44
N ILE A 509 -37.30 -30.01 57.52
CA ILE A 509 -37.45 -30.24 56.08
C ILE A 509 -36.88 -31.61 55.68
N SER A 510 -35.69 -31.96 56.21
CA SER A 510 -35.07 -33.26 55.95
C SER A 510 -35.90 -34.43 56.45
N VAL A 511 -36.55 -34.32 57.62
CA VAL A 511 -37.45 -35.34 58.17
C VAL A 511 -38.73 -35.45 57.35
N VAL A 512 -39.30 -34.33 56.85
CA VAL A 512 -40.47 -34.34 55.98
C VAL A 512 -40.15 -34.94 54.60
N MET A 513 -38.97 -34.68 54.05
CA MET A 513 -38.53 -35.30 52.78
C MET A 513 -38.28 -36.80 52.93
N MET A 514 -37.65 -37.25 54.02
CA MET A 514 -37.47 -38.68 54.30
C MET A 514 -38.77 -39.42 54.55
N LYS A 515 -39.80 -38.79 55.17
CA LYS A 515 -41.15 -39.40 55.32
C LYS A 515 -41.91 -39.47 53.98
N LYS A 516 -41.69 -38.52 53.04
CA LYS A 516 -42.28 -38.59 51.70
C LYS A 516 -41.65 -39.69 50.83
N SER A 517 -40.36 -39.92 50.93
CA SER A 517 -39.69 -40.98 50.18
C SER A 517 -40.02 -42.38 50.66
N LYS A 518 -40.43 -42.60 51.94
CA LYS A 518 -40.92 -43.88 52.48
C LYS A 518 -42.36 -44.17 52.19
N LYS A 519 -43.12 -43.25 51.54
CA LYS A 519 -44.53 -43.51 51.11
C LYS A 519 -44.65 -43.79 49.61
N GLN A 520 -43.55 -43.82 48.87
CA GLN A 520 -43.48 -44.13 47.44
C GLN A 520 -42.57 -45.35 47.13
N ALA A 521 -42.22 -46.17 48.12
CA ALA A 521 -41.61 -47.48 47.95
C ALA A 521 -42.58 -48.60 48.37
#